data_d737eac2a4d4585783ae023692c90701
#
_entry.id   d737eac2a4d4585783ae023692c90701
#
_cell.length_a   1.000
_cell.length_b   1.000
_cell.length_c   1.000
_cell.angle_alpha   90.00
_cell.angle_beta   90.00
_cell.angle_gamma   90.00
#
_symmetry.space_group_name_H-M   'P 1'
#
loop_
_entity.id
_entity.type
_entity.pdbx_description
1 polymer ?
#
loop_
_entity_poly.entity_id
_entity_poly.type
_entity_poly.pdbx_seq_one_letter_code
_entity_poly.pdbx_strand_id
1 'polypeptide(L)'
;MQYKTQAHLVTATYRVSFSVLQGDRFVVVGPSGCGKSTLLKAVGGYLAPTEGEIRLKGELASKPGPDRIMVFQEFDQLLPWMTVFENVAFPLKTTGTLRGKAADERAMQYLEKVKLADFAHSYPHTLSGGMKQRVAIARGMAMEPDILLMDEPFAALDALTRSRMQDELLSLWDETRFTVLFVTHSIPEAIKLGNRILLLSPHPGQVKAEINSVPRGQENSTEGVALGREIHDMLFADQIKKVPDAPGE
;
A
#
# COMPACT_ATOMS: atom_id res chain seq x y z
N MET A 1 9.30 -11.69 -11.61
CA MET A 1 8.51 -10.87 -12.54
C MET A 1 9.42 -10.10 -13.47
N GLN A 2 9.08 -10.05 -14.74
CA GLN A 2 9.84 -9.32 -15.76
C GLN A 2 8.89 -8.38 -16.50
N TYR A 3 9.38 -7.24 -16.94
CA TYR A 3 8.68 -6.35 -17.86
C TYR A 3 9.62 -5.86 -18.95
N LYS A 4 9.06 -5.62 -20.13
CA LYS A 4 9.80 -5.18 -21.31
C LYS A 4 9.73 -3.66 -21.37
N THR A 5 10.88 -2.99 -21.33
CA THR A 5 11.01 -1.58 -21.74
C THR A 5 11.29 -1.51 -23.24
N GLN A 6 11.26 -0.32 -23.84
CA GLN A 6 11.58 -0.17 -25.27
C GLN A 6 12.95 -0.70 -25.67
N ALA A 7 13.89 -0.81 -24.72
CA ALA A 7 15.29 -1.20 -24.97
C ALA A 7 15.70 -2.54 -24.35
N HIS A 8 15.09 -2.97 -23.22
CA HIS A 8 15.57 -4.12 -22.46
C HIS A 8 14.46 -4.90 -21.75
N LEU A 9 14.72 -6.19 -21.48
CA LEU A 9 13.94 -7.00 -20.55
C LEU A 9 14.44 -6.74 -19.13
N VAL A 10 13.57 -6.25 -18.25
CA VAL A 10 13.91 -5.92 -16.86
C VAL A 10 13.28 -6.94 -15.93
N THR A 11 14.09 -7.58 -15.08
CA THR A 11 13.63 -8.49 -14.03
C THR A 11 13.37 -7.69 -12.75
N ALA A 12 12.14 -7.27 -12.48
CA ALA A 12 11.79 -6.47 -11.32
C ALA A 12 11.94 -7.25 -10.01
N THR A 13 11.40 -8.48 -9.95
CA THR A 13 11.49 -9.36 -8.78
C THR A 13 11.81 -10.78 -9.22
N TYR A 14 12.57 -11.50 -8.37
CA TYR A 14 12.99 -12.86 -8.65
C TYR A 14 12.70 -13.78 -7.46
N ARG A 15 11.91 -14.85 -7.69
CA ARG A 15 11.54 -15.86 -6.67
C ARG A 15 10.98 -15.26 -5.39
N VAL A 16 10.04 -14.32 -5.51
CA VAL A 16 9.32 -13.75 -4.36
C VAL A 16 8.09 -14.60 -4.07
N SER A 17 8.03 -15.17 -2.87
CA SER A 17 6.89 -15.93 -2.37
C SER A 17 6.57 -15.49 -0.95
N PHE A 18 5.32 -15.19 -0.66
CA PHE A 18 4.82 -14.81 0.67
C PHE A 18 3.32 -15.05 0.75
N SER A 19 2.78 -15.01 1.96
CA SER A 19 1.34 -15.10 2.21
C SER A 19 0.88 -13.95 3.09
N VAL A 20 -0.28 -13.38 2.76
CA VAL A 20 -0.96 -12.35 3.56
C VAL A 20 -2.18 -13.01 4.17
N LEU A 21 -2.33 -12.90 5.49
CA LEU A 21 -3.47 -13.45 6.21
C LEU A 21 -4.59 -12.42 6.32
N GLN A 22 -5.82 -12.91 6.50
CA GLN A 22 -6.96 -12.03 6.72
C GLN A 22 -6.74 -11.14 7.95
N GLY A 23 -6.96 -9.84 7.80
CA GLY A 23 -6.73 -8.85 8.85
C GLY A 23 -5.27 -8.43 9.02
N ASP A 24 -4.34 -8.92 8.20
CA ASP A 24 -2.95 -8.44 8.23
C ASP A 24 -2.85 -6.98 7.77
N ARG A 25 -1.92 -6.28 8.39
CA ARG A 25 -1.26 -5.08 7.86
C ARG A 25 0.12 -5.52 7.36
N PHE A 26 0.15 -6.10 6.17
CA PHE A 26 1.36 -6.65 5.60
C PHE A 26 2.14 -5.57 4.84
N VAL A 27 3.39 -5.36 5.19
CA VAL A 27 4.21 -4.31 4.58
C VAL A 27 5.37 -4.91 3.80
N VAL A 28 5.55 -4.51 2.56
CA VAL A 28 6.74 -4.83 1.76
C VAL A 28 7.66 -3.61 1.77
N VAL A 29 8.84 -3.76 2.34
CA VAL A 29 9.84 -2.69 2.40
C VAL A 29 11.11 -3.10 1.63
N GLY A 30 11.73 -2.13 1.00
CA GLY A 30 12.98 -2.32 0.25
C GLY A 30 13.40 -1.07 -0.50
N PRO A 31 14.63 -1.04 -1.03
CA PRO A 31 15.16 0.12 -1.75
C PRO A 31 14.31 0.51 -2.96
N SER A 32 14.44 1.77 -3.41
CA SER A 32 13.78 2.22 -4.64
C SER A 32 14.25 1.36 -5.83
N GLY A 33 13.31 1.04 -6.72
CA GLY A 33 13.59 0.22 -7.92
C GLY A 33 13.68 -1.29 -7.68
N CYS A 34 13.54 -1.81 -6.45
CA CYS A 34 13.59 -3.26 -6.19
C CYS A 34 12.33 -4.03 -6.65
N GLY A 35 11.32 -3.35 -7.22
CA GLY A 35 10.15 -4.00 -7.81
C GLY A 35 8.90 -4.07 -6.92
N LYS A 36 8.82 -3.32 -5.81
CA LYS A 36 7.65 -3.28 -4.90
C LYS A 36 6.34 -2.94 -5.62
N SER A 37 6.32 -1.83 -6.36
CA SER A 37 5.12 -1.40 -7.11
C SER A 37 4.76 -2.40 -8.22
N THR A 38 5.76 -3.04 -8.84
CA THR A 38 5.54 -4.11 -9.82
C THR A 38 4.87 -5.32 -9.16
N LEU A 39 5.35 -5.71 -7.98
CA LEU A 39 4.77 -6.79 -7.18
C LEU A 39 3.33 -6.46 -6.79
N LEU A 40 3.09 -5.23 -6.31
CA LEU A 40 1.76 -4.77 -5.91
C LEU A 40 0.78 -4.76 -7.08
N LYS A 41 1.22 -4.27 -8.26
CA LYS A 41 0.42 -4.30 -9.51
C LYS A 41 0.11 -5.73 -9.95
N ALA A 42 1.01 -6.68 -9.73
CA ALA A 42 0.74 -8.08 -10.03
C ALA A 42 -0.29 -8.67 -9.06
N VAL A 43 -0.19 -8.39 -7.75
CA VAL A 43 -1.23 -8.79 -6.78
C VAL A 43 -2.57 -8.19 -7.16
N GLY A 44 -2.60 -6.93 -7.62
CA GLY A 44 -3.80 -6.26 -8.13
C GLY A 44 -4.36 -6.82 -9.45
N GLY A 45 -3.65 -7.74 -10.10
CA GLY A 45 -4.05 -8.33 -11.39
C GLY A 45 -3.80 -7.42 -12.60
N TYR A 46 -3.06 -6.31 -12.44
CA TYR A 46 -2.70 -5.39 -13.54
C TYR A 46 -1.49 -5.89 -14.35
N LEU A 47 -0.70 -6.80 -13.77
CA LEU A 47 0.46 -7.41 -14.41
C LEU A 47 0.42 -8.92 -14.14
N ALA A 48 0.59 -9.71 -15.20
CA ALA A 48 0.74 -11.15 -15.02
C ALA A 48 2.17 -11.47 -14.54
N PRO A 49 2.35 -12.38 -13.56
CA PRO A 49 3.67 -12.89 -13.24
C PRO A 49 4.23 -13.68 -14.42
N THR A 50 5.55 -13.56 -14.68
CA THR A 50 6.23 -14.32 -15.73
C THR A 50 6.30 -15.80 -15.38
N GLU A 51 6.48 -16.09 -14.10
CA GLU A 51 6.50 -17.42 -13.50
C GLU A 51 5.81 -17.38 -12.15
N GLY A 52 5.24 -18.51 -11.73
CA GLY A 52 4.46 -18.61 -10.50
C GLY A 52 3.02 -18.11 -10.66
N GLU A 53 2.33 -17.96 -9.57
CA GLU A 53 0.92 -17.60 -9.54
C GLU A 53 0.60 -16.74 -8.32
N ILE A 54 -0.51 -16.01 -8.39
CA ILE A 54 -1.07 -15.24 -7.29
C ILE A 54 -2.46 -15.80 -7.01
N ARG A 55 -2.70 -16.13 -5.75
CA ARG A 55 -3.99 -16.64 -5.29
C ARG A 55 -4.61 -15.73 -4.26
N LEU A 56 -5.92 -15.53 -4.36
CA LEU A 56 -6.73 -14.87 -3.35
C LEU A 56 -7.79 -15.87 -2.87
N LYS A 57 -7.82 -16.15 -1.58
CA LYS A 57 -8.71 -17.19 -1.00
C LYS A 57 -8.62 -18.55 -1.69
N GLY A 58 -7.43 -18.92 -2.19
CA GLY A 58 -7.18 -20.17 -2.90
C GLY A 58 -7.49 -20.13 -4.40
N GLU A 59 -8.17 -19.10 -4.92
CA GLU A 59 -8.48 -18.92 -6.32
C GLU A 59 -7.41 -18.11 -7.07
N LEU A 60 -7.19 -18.43 -8.35
CA LEU A 60 -6.21 -17.75 -9.17
C LEU A 60 -6.62 -16.28 -9.45
N ALA A 61 -5.76 -15.35 -9.05
CA ALA A 61 -5.97 -13.92 -9.19
C ALA A 61 -5.28 -13.37 -10.44
N SER A 62 -5.85 -13.54 -11.61
CA SER A 62 -5.22 -13.20 -12.90
C SER A 62 -5.66 -11.89 -13.53
N LYS A 63 -6.73 -11.25 -13.01
CA LYS A 63 -7.29 -9.99 -13.53
C LYS A 63 -7.67 -9.08 -12.39
N PRO A 64 -7.71 -7.75 -12.59
CA PRO A 64 -8.27 -6.82 -11.59
C PRO A 64 -9.72 -7.19 -11.25
N GLY A 65 -10.10 -7.04 -9.98
CA GLY A 65 -11.43 -7.34 -9.50
C GLY A 65 -11.83 -6.49 -8.29
N PRO A 66 -13.11 -6.46 -7.93
CA PRO A 66 -13.61 -5.73 -6.77
C PRO A 66 -13.14 -6.30 -5.43
N ASP A 67 -12.63 -7.52 -5.43
CA ASP A 67 -12.06 -8.25 -4.31
C ASP A 67 -10.70 -7.68 -3.84
N ARG A 68 -10.03 -6.89 -4.69
CA ARG A 68 -8.74 -6.26 -4.44
C ARG A 68 -8.68 -4.88 -5.06
N ILE A 69 -8.62 -3.88 -4.24
CA ILE A 69 -8.62 -2.48 -4.65
C ILE A 69 -7.24 -1.87 -4.44
N MET A 70 -6.77 -1.12 -5.43
CA MET A 70 -5.50 -0.43 -5.37
C MET A 70 -5.68 1.07 -5.12
N VAL A 71 -4.96 1.57 -4.12
CA VAL A 71 -4.80 3.00 -3.84
C VAL A 71 -3.39 3.39 -4.27
N PHE A 72 -3.30 4.28 -5.24
CA PHE A 72 -2.04 4.73 -5.82
C PHE A 72 -1.38 5.84 -4.99
N GLN A 73 -0.10 6.06 -5.22
CA GLN A 73 0.67 7.14 -4.62
C GLN A 73 0.20 8.52 -5.07
N GLU A 74 -0.25 8.64 -6.32
CA GLU A 74 -0.63 9.90 -6.95
C GLU A 74 -1.95 10.43 -6.38
N PHE A 75 -2.02 11.75 -6.13
CA PHE A 75 -3.24 12.40 -5.64
C PHE A 75 -4.32 12.55 -6.72
N ASP A 76 -3.95 12.46 -7.99
CA ASP A 76 -4.86 12.66 -9.13
C ASP A 76 -5.62 11.39 -9.54
N GLN A 77 -5.69 10.41 -8.62
CA GLN A 77 -6.46 9.19 -8.81
C GLN A 77 -7.99 9.36 -8.64
N LEU A 78 -8.43 10.52 -8.14
CA LEU A 78 -9.85 10.85 -8.06
C LEU A 78 -10.36 11.36 -9.41
N LEU A 79 -11.62 11.08 -9.71
CA LEU A 79 -12.29 11.57 -10.90
C LEU A 79 -12.59 13.09 -10.72
N PRO A 80 -11.90 14.00 -11.43
CA PRO A 80 -11.92 15.43 -11.11
C PRO A 80 -13.27 16.10 -11.41
N TRP A 81 -14.10 15.47 -12.26
CA TRP A 81 -15.45 15.94 -12.62
C TRP A 81 -16.54 15.41 -11.68
N MET A 82 -16.20 14.58 -10.71
CA MET A 82 -17.10 14.04 -9.69
C MET A 82 -16.81 14.68 -8.34
N THR A 83 -17.86 14.89 -7.56
CA THR A 83 -17.72 15.28 -6.15
C THR A 83 -17.04 14.19 -5.32
N VAL A 84 -16.65 14.52 -4.11
CA VAL A 84 -16.09 13.57 -3.13
C VAL A 84 -17.04 12.37 -2.92
N PHE A 85 -18.32 12.68 -2.71
CA PHE A 85 -19.35 11.65 -2.55
C PHE A 85 -19.48 10.76 -3.80
N GLU A 86 -19.57 11.37 -4.96
CA GLU A 86 -19.68 10.63 -6.22
C GLU A 86 -18.46 9.76 -6.49
N ASN A 87 -17.25 10.23 -6.15
CA ASN A 87 -16.02 9.42 -6.24
C ASN A 87 -16.10 8.13 -5.41
N VAL A 88 -16.68 8.18 -4.23
CA VAL A 88 -16.85 7.00 -3.35
C VAL A 88 -17.99 6.12 -3.81
N ALA A 89 -19.12 6.71 -4.25
CA ALA A 89 -20.29 5.98 -4.68
C ALA A 89 -20.12 5.33 -6.07
N PHE A 90 -19.27 5.90 -6.93
CA PHE A 90 -19.08 5.47 -8.32
C PHE A 90 -18.74 3.99 -8.48
N PRO A 91 -17.70 3.45 -7.84
CA PRO A 91 -17.38 2.03 -8.00
C PRO A 91 -18.48 1.10 -7.50
N LEU A 92 -19.17 1.44 -6.41
CA LEU A 92 -20.30 0.66 -5.88
C LEU A 92 -21.40 0.49 -6.92
N LYS A 93 -21.77 1.60 -7.61
CA LYS A 93 -22.81 1.64 -8.62
C LYS A 93 -22.38 0.99 -9.92
N THR A 94 -21.15 1.23 -10.36
CA THR A 94 -20.64 0.77 -11.67
C THR A 94 -20.38 -0.73 -11.69
N THR A 95 -19.85 -1.29 -10.60
CA THR A 95 -19.66 -2.74 -10.48
C THR A 95 -20.95 -3.51 -10.17
N GLY A 96 -22.01 -2.79 -9.79
CA GLY A 96 -23.26 -3.39 -9.36
C GLY A 96 -23.20 -4.01 -7.95
N THR A 97 -22.13 -3.75 -7.19
CA THR A 97 -22.00 -4.22 -5.79
C THR A 97 -23.15 -3.74 -4.94
N LEU A 98 -23.50 -2.44 -5.06
CA LEU A 98 -24.69 -1.84 -4.47
C LEU A 98 -25.37 -0.92 -5.46
N ARG A 99 -26.69 -0.68 -5.27
CA ARG A 99 -27.49 0.18 -6.16
C ARG A 99 -28.35 1.16 -5.35
N GLY A 100 -28.68 2.30 -6.00
CA GLY A 100 -29.60 3.28 -5.44
C GLY A 100 -29.17 3.74 -4.04
N LYS A 101 -30.13 3.83 -3.15
CA LYS A 101 -29.96 4.35 -1.78
C LYS A 101 -28.89 3.59 -0.97
N ALA A 102 -28.78 2.27 -1.12
CA ALA A 102 -27.80 1.47 -0.40
C ALA A 102 -26.34 1.84 -0.78
N ALA A 103 -26.08 2.16 -2.06
CA ALA A 103 -24.77 2.65 -2.49
C ALA A 103 -24.48 4.04 -1.91
N ASP A 104 -25.49 4.90 -1.85
CA ASP A 104 -25.35 6.26 -1.32
C ASP A 104 -25.12 6.25 0.20
N GLU A 105 -25.82 5.44 0.95
CA GLU A 105 -25.63 5.26 2.39
C GLU A 105 -24.24 4.70 2.70
N ARG A 106 -23.80 3.70 1.94
CA ARG A 106 -22.46 3.11 2.08
C ARG A 106 -21.36 4.15 1.78
N ALA A 107 -21.50 4.92 0.71
CA ALA A 107 -20.53 5.96 0.37
C ALA A 107 -20.42 7.01 1.48
N MET A 108 -21.57 7.45 2.03
CA MET A 108 -21.59 8.42 3.12
C MET A 108 -20.98 7.87 4.40
N GLN A 109 -21.29 6.63 4.77
CA GLN A 109 -20.71 5.94 5.91
C GLN A 109 -19.16 5.92 5.88
N TYR A 110 -18.57 5.64 4.70
CA TYR A 110 -17.12 5.63 4.57
C TYR A 110 -16.51 7.04 4.53
N LEU A 111 -17.23 8.03 4.05
CA LEU A 111 -16.84 9.44 4.19
C LEU A 111 -16.83 9.91 5.65
N GLU A 112 -17.81 9.50 6.45
CA GLU A 112 -17.82 9.75 7.90
C GLU A 112 -16.63 9.11 8.59
N LYS A 113 -16.32 7.84 8.28
CA LYS A 113 -15.16 7.11 8.84
C LYS A 113 -13.83 7.82 8.57
N VAL A 114 -13.67 8.44 7.40
CA VAL A 114 -12.47 9.21 7.06
C VAL A 114 -12.59 10.70 7.40
N LYS A 115 -13.64 11.11 8.12
CA LYS A 115 -13.92 12.49 8.58
C LYS A 115 -13.99 13.51 7.44
N LEU A 116 -14.65 13.13 6.35
CA LEU A 116 -14.86 13.99 5.16
C LEU A 116 -16.33 14.10 4.73
N ALA A 117 -17.27 13.77 5.61
CA ALA A 117 -18.70 13.91 5.35
C ALA A 117 -19.11 15.35 4.98
N ASP A 118 -18.55 16.35 5.69
CA ASP A 118 -18.80 17.77 5.43
C ASP A 118 -18.30 18.24 4.05
N PHE A 119 -17.39 17.48 3.44
CA PHE A 119 -16.82 17.75 2.12
C PHE A 119 -17.47 16.91 1.02
N ALA A 120 -18.55 16.19 1.30
CA ALA A 120 -19.18 15.25 0.34
C ALA A 120 -19.51 15.90 -1.02
N HIS A 121 -19.93 17.16 -1.02
CA HIS A 121 -20.27 17.92 -2.23
C HIS A 121 -19.12 18.72 -2.83
N SER A 122 -17.93 18.68 -2.23
CA SER A 122 -16.74 19.35 -2.75
C SER A 122 -16.14 18.56 -3.91
N TYR A 123 -15.39 19.23 -4.78
CA TYR A 123 -14.67 18.61 -5.88
C TYR A 123 -13.19 18.35 -5.51
N PRO A 124 -12.53 17.36 -6.12
CA PRO A 124 -11.15 16.99 -5.79
C PRO A 124 -10.15 18.16 -5.85
N HIS A 125 -10.33 19.10 -6.77
CA HIS A 125 -9.43 20.26 -6.91
C HIS A 125 -9.48 21.24 -5.73
N THR A 126 -10.52 21.21 -4.90
CA THR A 126 -10.65 22.04 -3.69
C THR A 126 -10.04 21.41 -2.45
N LEU A 127 -9.60 20.14 -2.53
CA LEU A 127 -9.10 19.37 -1.41
C LEU A 127 -7.57 19.47 -1.29
N SER A 128 -7.07 19.40 -0.05
CA SER A 128 -5.65 19.15 0.21
C SER A 128 -5.23 17.73 -0.24
N GLY A 129 -3.93 17.51 -0.44
CA GLY A 129 -3.40 16.19 -0.80
C GLY A 129 -3.81 15.09 0.18
N GLY A 130 -3.74 15.35 1.49
CA GLY A 130 -4.19 14.41 2.52
C GLY A 130 -5.70 14.14 2.47
N MET A 131 -6.52 15.14 2.16
CA MET A 131 -7.96 14.91 1.97
C MET A 131 -8.23 14.05 0.73
N LYS A 132 -7.57 14.31 -0.40
CA LYS A 132 -7.68 13.47 -1.61
C LYS A 132 -7.31 12.02 -1.32
N GLN A 133 -6.25 11.79 -0.55
CA GLN A 133 -5.82 10.44 -0.16
C GLN A 133 -6.87 9.74 0.71
N ARG A 134 -7.47 10.45 1.68
CA ARG A 134 -8.57 9.90 2.50
C ARG A 134 -9.80 9.54 1.65
N VAL A 135 -10.15 10.35 0.66
CA VAL A 135 -11.24 10.02 -0.28
C VAL A 135 -10.90 8.77 -1.08
N ALA A 136 -9.66 8.62 -1.55
CA ALA A 136 -9.22 7.44 -2.29
C ALA A 136 -9.28 6.16 -1.44
N ILE A 137 -8.87 6.25 -0.17
CA ILE A 137 -9.00 5.16 0.81
C ILE A 137 -10.48 4.83 1.04
N ALA A 138 -11.33 5.83 1.30
CA ALA A 138 -12.78 5.64 1.50
C ALA A 138 -13.43 4.98 0.28
N ARG A 139 -13.07 5.42 -0.93
CA ARG A 139 -13.53 4.83 -2.20
C ARG A 139 -13.18 3.36 -2.31
N GLY A 140 -11.94 3.00 -1.97
CA GLY A 140 -11.48 1.61 -1.99
C GLY A 140 -12.18 0.77 -0.92
N MET A 141 -12.27 1.27 0.30
CA MET A 141 -12.85 0.56 1.43
C MET A 141 -14.36 0.41 1.34
N ALA A 142 -15.08 1.36 0.72
CA ALA A 142 -16.52 1.26 0.52
C ALA A 142 -16.91 0.03 -0.31
N MET A 143 -16.00 -0.47 -1.15
CA MET A 143 -16.17 -1.71 -1.91
C MET A 143 -16.10 -2.97 -1.04
N GLU A 144 -15.62 -2.86 0.22
CA GLU A 144 -15.34 -3.98 1.14
C GLU A 144 -14.51 -5.09 0.47
N PRO A 145 -13.33 -4.73 -0.09
CA PRO A 145 -12.49 -5.69 -0.77
C PRO A 145 -11.88 -6.69 0.22
N ASP A 146 -11.49 -7.86 -0.27
CA ASP A 146 -10.75 -8.84 0.52
C ASP A 146 -9.37 -8.34 0.91
N ILE A 147 -8.76 -7.50 0.06
CA ILE A 147 -7.48 -6.87 0.32
C ILE A 147 -7.40 -5.47 -0.30
N LEU A 148 -6.90 -4.52 0.47
CA LEU A 148 -6.56 -3.17 0.03
C LEU A 148 -5.06 -3.10 -0.28
N LEU A 149 -4.71 -2.67 -1.48
CA LEU A 149 -3.34 -2.55 -1.96
C LEU A 149 -2.94 -1.08 -1.96
N MET A 150 -1.84 -0.72 -1.31
CA MET A 150 -1.40 0.67 -1.20
C MET A 150 0.05 0.84 -1.66
N ASP A 151 0.25 1.63 -2.72
CA ASP A 151 1.56 1.94 -3.29
C ASP A 151 2.07 3.27 -2.75
N GLU A 152 2.97 3.22 -1.76
CA GLU A 152 3.59 4.38 -1.09
C GLU A 152 2.58 5.52 -0.75
N PRO A 153 1.45 5.22 -0.08
CA PRO A 153 0.30 6.12 -0.01
C PRO A 153 0.56 7.43 0.73
N PHE A 154 1.68 7.55 1.44
CA PHE A 154 2.02 8.73 2.23
C PHE A 154 3.31 9.43 1.76
N ALA A 155 3.93 8.97 0.67
CA ALA A 155 5.24 9.47 0.24
C ALA A 155 5.23 10.97 -0.14
N ALA A 156 4.12 11.45 -0.72
CA ALA A 156 3.97 12.83 -1.17
C ALA A 156 3.47 13.81 -0.07
N LEU A 157 3.33 13.34 1.18
CA LEU A 157 2.88 14.16 2.31
C LEU A 157 4.05 14.70 3.12
N ASP A 158 3.89 15.92 3.67
CA ASP A 158 4.80 16.44 4.69
C ASP A 158 4.77 15.57 5.97
N ALA A 159 5.79 15.67 6.80
CA ALA A 159 5.98 14.79 7.95
C ALA A 159 4.80 14.80 8.95
N LEU A 160 4.22 15.99 9.23
CA LEU A 160 3.12 16.12 10.19
C LEU A 160 1.82 15.52 9.63
N THR A 161 1.49 15.86 8.40
CA THR A 161 0.32 15.31 7.69
C THR A 161 0.44 13.80 7.53
N ARG A 162 1.63 13.31 7.17
CA ARG A 162 1.94 11.88 7.06
C ARG A 162 1.67 11.14 8.37
N SER A 163 2.22 11.61 9.49
CA SER A 163 2.02 10.98 10.80
C SER A 163 0.54 10.91 11.16
N ARG A 164 -0.20 12.01 10.99
CA ARG A 164 -1.63 12.07 11.25
C ARG A 164 -2.42 11.09 10.37
N MET A 165 -2.11 11.02 9.08
CA MET A 165 -2.77 10.11 8.14
C MET A 165 -2.53 8.63 8.48
N GLN A 166 -1.31 8.30 8.90
CA GLN A 166 -0.98 6.95 9.37
C GLN A 166 -1.79 6.58 10.62
N ASP A 167 -1.92 7.49 11.59
CA ASP A 167 -2.70 7.26 12.80
C ASP A 167 -4.20 7.12 12.49
N GLU A 168 -4.73 7.92 11.57
CA GLU A 168 -6.11 7.80 11.10
C GLU A 168 -6.37 6.46 10.39
N LEU A 169 -5.44 6.00 9.55
CA LEU A 169 -5.54 4.71 8.88
C LEU A 169 -5.50 3.54 9.88
N LEU A 170 -4.62 3.61 10.87
CA LEU A 170 -4.55 2.60 11.93
C LEU A 170 -5.83 2.59 12.77
N SER A 171 -6.41 3.74 13.07
CA SER A 171 -7.71 3.83 13.76
C SER A 171 -8.82 3.21 12.94
N LEU A 172 -8.87 3.48 11.64
CA LEU A 172 -9.82 2.88 10.72
C LEU A 172 -9.64 1.35 10.63
N TRP A 173 -8.40 0.88 10.65
CA TRP A 173 -8.11 -0.56 10.69
C TRP A 173 -8.58 -1.21 11.99
N ASP A 174 -8.43 -0.55 13.13
CA ASP A 174 -8.93 -1.07 14.41
C ASP A 174 -10.44 -1.30 14.42
N GLU A 175 -11.19 -0.42 13.74
CA GLU A 175 -12.63 -0.51 13.63
C GLU A 175 -13.11 -1.59 12.66
N THR A 176 -12.37 -1.81 11.58
CA THR A 176 -12.85 -2.59 10.43
C THR A 176 -12.09 -3.87 10.17
N ARG A 177 -10.85 -3.98 10.69
CA ARG A 177 -9.96 -5.15 10.56
C ARG A 177 -9.76 -5.62 9.12
N PHE A 178 -9.77 -4.70 8.15
CA PHE A 178 -9.52 -5.02 6.76
C PHE A 178 -8.08 -5.53 6.53
N THR A 179 -7.91 -6.36 5.52
CA THR A 179 -6.58 -6.80 5.10
C THR A 179 -5.94 -5.75 4.23
N VAL A 180 -4.68 -5.41 4.49
CA VAL A 180 -3.96 -4.43 3.67
C VAL A 180 -2.54 -4.90 3.35
N LEU A 181 -2.13 -4.68 2.10
CA LEU A 181 -0.76 -4.85 1.63
C LEU A 181 -0.21 -3.47 1.24
N PHE A 182 0.76 -3.01 2.02
CA PHE A 182 1.49 -1.78 1.76
C PHE A 182 2.81 -2.05 1.05
N VAL A 183 3.23 -1.13 0.21
CA VAL A 183 4.63 -1.04 -0.20
C VAL A 183 5.18 0.32 0.20
N THR A 184 6.40 0.34 0.75
CA THR A 184 7.10 1.56 1.15
C THR A 184 8.61 1.37 1.06
N HIS A 185 9.35 2.47 1.02
CA HIS A 185 10.80 2.48 1.20
C HIS A 185 11.21 2.96 2.61
N SER A 186 10.25 3.34 3.45
CA SER A 186 10.48 3.89 4.79
C SER A 186 10.39 2.80 5.85
N ILE A 187 11.51 2.50 6.51
CA ILE A 187 11.58 1.54 7.62
C ILE A 187 10.69 1.98 8.79
N PRO A 188 10.72 3.24 9.27
CA PRO A 188 9.83 3.69 10.33
C PRO A 188 8.34 3.52 9.99
N GLU A 189 7.96 3.78 8.74
CA GLU A 189 6.60 3.57 8.27
C GLU A 189 6.21 2.09 8.30
N ALA A 190 7.09 1.20 7.85
CA ALA A 190 6.84 -0.24 7.87
C ALA A 190 6.62 -0.75 9.30
N ILE A 191 7.42 -0.29 10.26
CA ILE A 191 7.29 -0.67 11.67
C ILE A 191 5.99 -0.12 12.28
N LYS A 192 5.65 1.13 11.99
CA LYS A 192 4.43 1.77 12.51
C LYS A 192 3.15 1.14 11.98
N LEU A 193 3.11 0.87 10.67
CA LEU A 193 1.89 0.42 10.00
C LEU A 193 1.73 -1.10 9.98
N GLY A 194 2.83 -1.85 9.85
CA GLY A 194 2.80 -3.28 9.68
C GLY A 194 2.61 -4.07 10.99
N ASN A 195 1.98 -5.24 10.89
CA ASN A 195 2.15 -6.31 11.87
C ASN A 195 3.14 -7.37 11.36
N ARG A 196 3.26 -7.50 10.02
CA ARG A 196 4.26 -8.34 9.35
C ARG A 196 4.95 -7.53 8.26
N ILE A 197 6.26 -7.70 8.15
CA ILE A 197 7.12 -6.91 7.26
C ILE A 197 7.94 -7.86 6.40
N LEU A 198 7.83 -7.74 5.09
CA LEU A 198 8.62 -8.46 4.09
C LEU A 198 9.74 -7.55 3.58
N LEU A 199 10.98 -7.99 3.76
CA LEU A 199 12.15 -7.27 3.29
C LEU A 199 12.54 -7.74 1.87
N LEU A 200 12.64 -6.82 0.93
CA LEU A 200 13.15 -7.10 -0.41
C LEU A 200 14.57 -6.57 -0.61
N SER A 201 15.42 -7.39 -1.22
CA SER A 201 16.76 -6.99 -1.63
C SER A 201 16.73 -5.85 -2.67
N PRO A 202 17.86 -5.15 -2.89
CA PRO A 202 18.05 -4.34 -4.11
C PRO A 202 17.74 -5.13 -5.38
N HIS A 203 17.58 -4.40 -6.49
CA HIS A 203 17.19 -4.96 -7.79
C HIS A 203 18.11 -6.10 -8.28
N PRO A 204 17.56 -7.24 -8.78
CA PRO A 204 16.13 -7.62 -8.73
C PRO A 204 15.69 -8.01 -7.31
N GLY A 205 14.50 -7.53 -6.90
CA GLY A 205 13.99 -7.78 -5.56
C GLY A 205 13.80 -9.27 -5.27
N GLN A 206 14.43 -9.74 -4.21
CA GLN A 206 14.26 -11.08 -3.65
C GLN A 206 13.89 -10.95 -2.17
N VAL A 207 13.20 -11.94 -1.64
CA VAL A 207 12.90 -11.98 -0.19
C VAL A 207 14.21 -12.15 0.59
N LYS A 208 14.54 -11.17 1.42
CA LYS A 208 15.63 -11.26 2.41
C LYS A 208 15.16 -11.85 3.72
N ALA A 209 14.04 -11.36 4.21
CA ALA A 209 13.42 -11.84 5.44
C ALA A 209 11.94 -11.48 5.47
N GLU A 210 11.17 -12.20 6.27
CA GLU A 210 9.84 -11.83 6.73
C GLU A 210 9.88 -11.80 8.25
N ILE A 211 9.47 -10.69 8.85
CA ILE A 211 9.57 -10.45 10.29
C ILE A 211 8.27 -9.87 10.83
N ASN A 212 7.99 -10.13 12.09
CA ASN A 212 6.90 -9.50 12.80
C ASN A 212 7.32 -8.12 13.29
N SER A 213 6.41 -7.14 13.18
CA SER A 213 6.63 -5.81 13.74
C SER A 213 6.35 -5.81 15.25
N VAL A 214 6.75 -4.71 15.91
CA VAL A 214 6.36 -4.47 17.30
C VAL A 214 4.86 -4.19 17.43
N PRO A 215 4.26 -4.40 18.60
CA PRO A 215 2.88 -4.01 18.85
C PRO A 215 2.65 -2.53 18.56
N ARG A 216 1.44 -2.20 18.10
CA ARG A 216 1.05 -0.82 17.82
C ARG A 216 1.32 0.12 18.99
N GLY A 217 1.86 1.31 18.71
CA GLY A 217 2.23 2.32 19.70
C GLY A 217 3.59 2.06 20.37
N GLN A 218 4.28 0.97 19.99
CA GLN A 218 5.62 0.64 20.47
C GLN A 218 6.73 0.86 19.44
N GLU A 219 6.43 1.52 18.33
CA GLU A 219 7.40 1.81 17.27
C GLU A 219 8.60 2.64 17.75
N ASN A 220 8.41 3.46 18.78
CA ASN A 220 9.46 4.27 19.42
C ASN A 220 10.04 3.64 20.71
N SER A 221 9.62 2.43 21.06
CA SER A 221 10.19 1.67 22.17
C SER A 221 11.63 1.22 21.87
N THR A 222 12.33 0.74 22.87
CA THR A 222 13.67 0.15 22.67
C THR A 222 13.64 -0.98 21.65
N GLU A 223 12.59 -1.81 21.67
CA GLU A 223 12.39 -2.91 20.73
C GLU A 223 12.11 -2.40 19.32
N GLY A 224 11.24 -1.40 19.16
CA GLY A 224 10.94 -0.80 17.86
C GLY A 224 12.15 -0.14 17.21
N VAL A 225 12.97 0.57 18.01
CA VAL A 225 14.23 1.16 17.55
C VAL A 225 15.26 0.07 17.18
N ALA A 226 15.36 -1.00 17.97
CA ALA A 226 16.23 -2.14 17.67
C ALA A 226 15.81 -2.84 16.37
N LEU A 227 14.52 -3.09 16.19
CA LEU A 227 13.96 -3.66 14.97
C LEU A 227 14.27 -2.78 13.74
N GLY A 228 14.17 -1.45 13.89
CA GLY A 228 14.50 -0.51 12.81
C GLY A 228 15.97 -0.61 12.37
N ARG A 229 16.90 -0.78 13.31
CA ARG A 229 18.33 -1.00 13.01
C ARG A 229 18.54 -2.36 12.35
N GLU A 230 17.93 -3.41 12.86
CA GLU A 230 18.01 -4.74 12.28
C GLU A 230 17.53 -4.77 10.83
N ILE A 231 16.37 -4.16 10.54
CA ILE A 231 15.85 -4.03 9.17
C ILE A 231 16.83 -3.25 8.29
N HIS A 232 17.35 -2.13 8.79
CA HIS A 232 18.32 -1.31 8.06
C HIS A 232 19.58 -2.14 7.70
N ASP A 233 20.15 -2.84 8.66
CA ASP A 233 21.34 -3.64 8.46
C ASP A 233 21.08 -4.78 7.46
N MET A 234 19.93 -5.47 7.56
CA MET A 234 19.54 -6.48 6.58
C MET A 234 19.41 -5.91 5.17
N LEU A 235 18.86 -4.70 5.01
CA LEU A 235 18.65 -4.11 3.69
C LEU A 235 19.94 -3.60 3.05
N PHE A 236 20.87 -3.05 3.83
CA PHE A 236 22.03 -2.30 3.32
C PHE A 236 23.40 -2.92 3.62
N ALA A 237 23.49 -4.05 4.37
CA ALA A 237 24.75 -4.73 4.68
C ALA A 237 25.62 -5.05 3.45
N ASP A 238 25.00 -5.37 2.32
CA ASP A 238 25.71 -5.70 1.07
C ASP A 238 26.26 -4.46 0.34
N GLN A 239 25.75 -3.27 0.67
CA GLN A 239 26.22 -2.02 0.07
C GLN A 239 27.48 -1.48 0.77
N ILE A 240 27.60 -1.73 2.09
CA ILE A 240 28.73 -1.30 2.90
C ILE A 240 30.01 -2.06 2.49
N LYS A 241 29.88 -3.32 2.03
CA LYS A 241 31.02 -4.14 1.56
C LYS A 241 31.57 -3.77 0.17
N LYS A 242 30.92 -2.84 -0.56
CA LYS A 242 31.30 -2.44 -1.92
C LYS A 242 32.02 -1.09 -2.01
N VAL A 243 32.39 -0.46 -0.91
CA VAL A 243 33.29 0.70 -0.94
C VAL A 243 34.70 0.14 -1.08
N PRO A 244 35.40 0.29 -2.25
CA PRO A 244 36.79 -0.06 -2.32
C PRO A 244 37.56 0.88 -1.40
N ASP A 245 38.54 0.32 -0.63
CA ASP A 245 39.51 1.14 0.05
C ASP A 245 40.13 2.10 -1.00
N ALA A 246 40.02 3.40 -0.75
CA ALA A 246 40.68 4.39 -1.56
C ALA A 246 42.18 4.03 -1.58
N PRO A 247 42.84 4.01 -2.75
CA PRO A 247 44.27 3.79 -2.78
C PRO A 247 44.92 4.92 -1.98
N GLY A 248 45.61 4.52 -0.90
CA GLY A 248 46.42 5.44 -0.11
C GLY A 248 47.48 6.09 -1.01
N GLU A 249 47.59 7.40 -0.88
CA GLU A 249 48.70 8.19 -1.41
C GLU A 249 50.02 7.77 -0.76
#